data_143a430919ef96980bee4e307737e96a
#
_entry.id   143a430919ef96980bee4e307737e96a
#
_cell.length_a   1.000
_cell.length_b   1.000
_cell.length_c   1.000
_cell.angle_alpha   90.00
_cell.angle_beta   90.00
_cell.angle_gamma   90.00
#
_symmetry.space_group_name_H-M   'P 1'
#
loop_
_entity.id
_entity.type
_entity.pdbx_description
1 polymer ?
#
loop_
_entity_poly.entity_id
_entity_poly.type
_entity_poly.pdbx_seq_one_letter_code
_entity_poly.pdbx_strand_id
1 'polypeptide(L)'
;MYVTVLSIMALAGIIIMLRRHIRRRKVKEMYCFIPARPVEKSCLTMTMQSCGPIIDKALECLSNNDNIAVCKNHRIGSQTIDIISDKVRNSSADTDDTIGKTALYCEYMLEATDKIAETTRHLVTSPDGYIPISYKCEIETIHGGIVRLFQLADSILSSDVDTVKINGDAGLEKDFIEHSIAIHSKGMTHEDFDEGVPAYSYLMLLYYLHSFVNSFSQALKNIETSNKPMTA
;
A
#
# COMPACT_ATOMS: atom_id res chain seq x y z
N MET A 1 -5.92 44.21 -22.25
CA MET A 1 -5.08 42.99 -22.35
C MET A 1 -4.86 42.31 -21.00
N TYR A 2 -4.49 43.02 -19.92
CA TYR A 2 -4.27 42.40 -18.58
C TYR A 2 -5.53 41.77 -17.97
N VAL A 3 -6.70 42.39 -18.12
CA VAL A 3 -7.97 41.88 -17.55
C VAL A 3 -8.39 40.55 -18.16
N THR A 4 -8.16 40.35 -19.46
CA THR A 4 -8.49 39.10 -20.16
C THR A 4 -7.59 37.95 -19.72
N VAL A 5 -6.31 38.17 -19.47
CA VAL A 5 -5.36 37.18 -18.99
C VAL A 5 -5.71 36.74 -17.56
N LEU A 6 -6.03 37.68 -16.67
CA LEU A 6 -6.48 37.37 -15.29
C LEU A 6 -7.78 36.56 -15.26
N SER A 7 -8.73 36.86 -16.14
CA SER A 7 -9.99 36.12 -16.24
C SER A 7 -9.77 34.68 -16.72
N ILE A 8 -8.85 34.45 -17.66
CA ILE A 8 -8.51 33.12 -18.15
C ILE A 8 -7.81 32.29 -17.05
N MET A 9 -6.90 32.90 -16.29
CA MET A 9 -6.22 32.26 -15.17
C MET A 9 -7.20 31.87 -14.04
N ALA A 10 -8.16 32.75 -13.71
CA ALA A 10 -9.19 32.47 -12.73
C ALA A 10 -10.12 31.34 -13.18
N LEU A 11 -10.55 31.32 -14.45
CA LEU A 11 -11.34 30.24 -15.02
C LEU A 11 -10.61 28.90 -15.03
N ALA A 12 -9.34 28.89 -15.37
CA ALA A 12 -8.50 27.69 -15.32
C ALA A 12 -8.37 27.15 -13.89
N GLY A 13 -8.18 28.02 -12.89
CA GLY A 13 -8.16 27.66 -11.47
C GLY A 13 -9.47 27.02 -10.99
N ILE A 14 -10.61 27.62 -11.39
CA ILE A 14 -11.94 27.09 -11.06
C ILE A 14 -12.17 25.71 -11.71
N ILE A 15 -11.78 25.54 -12.97
CA ILE A 15 -11.89 24.26 -13.67
C ILE A 15 -11.04 23.17 -13.01
N ILE A 16 -9.82 23.50 -12.57
CA ILE A 16 -8.95 22.57 -11.86
C ILE A 16 -9.54 22.19 -10.50
N MET A 17 -10.09 23.15 -9.75
CA MET A 17 -10.77 22.90 -8.48
C MET A 17 -12.03 22.04 -8.65
N LEU A 18 -12.86 22.34 -9.65
CA LEU A 18 -14.04 21.54 -9.98
C LEU A 18 -13.67 20.10 -10.38
N ARG A 19 -12.65 19.92 -11.22
CA ARG A 19 -12.14 18.59 -11.59
C ARG A 19 -11.62 17.81 -10.39
N ARG A 20 -10.90 18.49 -9.46
CA ARG A 20 -10.47 17.87 -8.19
C ARG A 20 -11.66 17.45 -7.32
N HIS A 21 -12.69 18.31 -7.22
CA HIS A 21 -13.87 18.04 -6.41
C HIS A 21 -14.71 16.88 -6.98
N ILE A 22 -14.91 16.84 -8.31
CA ILE A 22 -15.64 15.77 -9.00
C ILE A 22 -14.88 14.44 -8.90
N ARG A 23 -13.53 14.45 -9.01
CA ARG A 23 -12.72 13.24 -8.82
C ARG A 23 -12.80 12.72 -7.39
N ARG A 24 -12.73 13.61 -6.37
CA ARG A 24 -12.91 13.24 -4.97
C ARG A 24 -14.30 12.65 -4.70
N ARG A 25 -15.36 13.15 -5.33
CA ARG A 25 -16.71 12.56 -5.24
C ARG A 25 -16.77 11.17 -5.87
N LYS A 26 -16.24 10.96 -7.07
CA LYS A 26 -16.25 9.64 -7.73
C LYS A 26 -15.48 8.57 -6.93
N VAL A 27 -14.33 8.94 -6.34
CA VAL A 27 -13.59 8.03 -5.46
C VAL A 27 -14.41 7.77 -4.18
N LYS A 28 -15.07 8.77 -3.60
CA LYS A 28 -15.95 8.58 -2.44
C LYS A 28 -17.13 7.63 -2.72
N GLU A 29 -17.77 7.74 -3.88
CA GLU A 29 -18.92 6.90 -4.23
C GLU A 29 -18.52 5.44 -4.49
N MET A 30 -17.31 5.18 -5.02
CA MET A 30 -16.80 3.84 -5.29
C MET A 30 -16.53 3.04 -4.01
N TYR A 31 -16.29 3.72 -2.86
CA TYR A 31 -15.98 3.09 -1.56
C TYR A 31 -17.13 3.14 -0.55
N CYS A 32 -18.32 3.62 -0.92
CA CYS A 32 -19.46 3.79 0.00
C CYS A 32 -20.26 2.51 0.30
N PHE A 33 -19.96 1.37 -0.31
CA PHE A 33 -20.68 0.12 -0.07
C PHE A 33 -19.84 -0.87 0.74
N ILE A 34 -19.73 -0.64 2.06
CA ILE A 34 -19.17 -1.62 2.98
C ILE A 34 -20.33 -2.19 3.80
N PRO A 35 -20.61 -3.51 3.73
CA PRO A 35 -21.59 -4.17 4.58
C PRO A 35 -21.22 -3.96 6.06
N ALA A 36 -22.21 -4.00 6.96
CA ALA A 36 -22.04 -3.87 8.41
C ALA A 36 -21.18 -5.04 8.95
N ARG A 37 -19.88 -4.89 8.87
CA ARG A 37 -18.87 -5.79 9.46
C ARG A 37 -18.35 -5.15 10.75
N PRO A 38 -17.75 -5.92 11.67
CA PRO A 38 -16.99 -5.33 12.78
C PRO A 38 -16.04 -4.23 12.27
N VAL A 39 -15.95 -3.13 13.00
CA VAL A 39 -15.23 -1.93 12.55
C VAL A 39 -13.78 -2.23 12.18
N GLU A 40 -13.12 -3.12 12.93
CA GLU A 40 -11.73 -3.53 12.68
C GLU A 40 -11.56 -4.25 11.33
N LYS A 41 -12.46 -5.22 11.04
CA LYS A 41 -12.48 -5.93 9.75
C LYS A 41 -12.77 -4.97 8.60
N SER A 42 -13.61 -3.98 8.83
CA SER A 42 -13.94 -2.94 7.84
C SER A 42 -12.73 -2.06 7.54
N CYS A 43 -12.00 -1.59 8.56
CA CYS A 43 -10.79 -0.78 8.38
C CYS A 43 -9.72 -1.54 7.60
N LEU A 44 -9.41 -2.77 7.99
CA LEU A 44 -8.38 -3.56 7.31
C LEU A 44 -8.79 -3.90 5.88
N THR A 45 -10.04 -4.32 5.65
CA THR A 45 -10.54 -4.61 4.29
C THR A 45 -10.42 -3.39 3.38
N MET A 46 -10.84 -2.22 3.86
CA MET A 46 -10.76 -0.97 3.11
C MET A 46 -9.29 -0.60 2.79
N THR A 47 -8.40 -0.76 3.76
CA THR A 47 -6.97 -0.50 3.59
C THR A 47 -6.36 -1.45 2.56
N MET A 48 -6.63 -2.75 2.66
CA MET A 48 -6.16 -3.75 1.70
C MET A 48 -6.62 -3.47 0.27
N GLN A 49 -7.92 -3.20 0.08
CA GLN A 49 -8.51 -2.89 -1.22
C GLN A 49 -7.93 -1.62 -1.85
N SER A 50 -7.37 -0.72 -1.03
CA SER A 50 -6.72 0.49 -1.50
C SER A 50 -5.23 0.29 -1.75
N CYS A 51 -4.53 -0.40 -0.87
CA CYS A 51 -3.08 -0.63 -0.97
C CYS A 51 -2.72 -1.62 -2.10
N GLY A 52 -3.46 -2.73 -2.22
CA GLY A 52 -3.15 -3.79 -3.18
C GLY A 52 -2.95 -3.28 -4.60
N PRO A 53 -3.93 -2.62 -5.22
CA PRO A 53 -3.79 -2.12 -6.59
C PRO A 53 -2.67 -1.09 -6.78
N ILE A 54 -2.32 -0.33 -5.73
CA ILE A 54 -1.24 0.66 -5.79
C ILE A 54 0.11 -0.06 -5.79
N ILE A 55 0.30 -1.04 -4.91
CA ILE A 55 1.52 -1.84 -4.81
C ILE A 55 1.70 -2.66 -6.10
N ASP A 56 0.65 -3.39 -6.53
CA ASP A 56 0.67 -4.17 -7.77
C ASP A 56 1.15 -3.33 -8.95
N LYS A 57 0.53 -2.17 -9.13
CA LYS A 57 0.88 -1.30 -10.25
C LYS A 57 2.26 -0.67 -10.10
N ALA A 58 2.71 -0.36 -8.88
CA ALA A 58 4.05 0.15 -8.64
C ALA A 58 5.11 -0.89 -9.05
N LEU A 59 4.98 -2.13 -8.57
CA LEU A 59 5.94 -3.20 -8.86
C LEU A 59 5.88 -3.65 -10.33
N GLU A 60 4.69 -3.69 -10.95
CA GLU A 60 4.55 -3.91 -12.39
C GLU A 60 5.29 -2.84 -13.22
N CYS A 61 5.14 -1.57 -12.85
CA CYS A 61 5.84 -0.48 -13.54
C CYS A 61 7.36 -0.57 -13.38
N LEU A 62 7.83 -1.06 -12.22
CA LEU A 62 9.25 -1.28 -11.96
C LEU A 62 9.81 -2.38 -12.89
N SER A 63 9.11 -3.50 -13.00
CA SER A 63 9.50 -4.62 -13.89
C SER A 63 9.52 -4.19 -15.36
N ASN A 64 8.57 -3.35 -15.79
CA ASN A 64 8.39 -2.94 -17.17
C ASN A 64 9.10 -1.63 -17.54
N ASN A 65 9.69 -0.90 -16.59
CA ASN A 65 10.26 0.44 -16.79
C ASN A 65 9.25 1.46 -17.37
N ASP A 66 7.99 1.42 -16.92
CA ASP A 66 6.93 2.29 -17.44
C ASP A 66 6.85 3.61 -16.69
N ASN A 67 7.61 4.61 -17.18
CA ASN A 67 7.70 5.96 -16.59
C ASN A 67 6.34 6.69 -16.51
N ILE A 68 5.46 6.48 -17.49
CA ILE A 68 4.18 7.18 -17.55
C ILE A 68 3.22 6.55 -16.55
N ALA A 69 3.13 5.22 -16.55
CA ALA A 69 2.24 4.50 -15.66
C ALA A 69 2.65 4.67 -14.19
N VAL A 70 3.95 4.64 -13.86
CA VAL A 70 4.43 4.84 -12.48
C VAL A 70 4.11 6.22 -11.94
N CYS A 71 4.29 7.29 -12.72
CA CYS A 71 3.92 8.64 -12.31
C CYS A 71 2.41 8.80 -12.09
N LYS A 72 1.60 8.16 -12.94
CA LYS A 72 0.14 8.14 -12.80
C LYS A 72 -0.28 7.35 -11.56
N ASN A 73 0.33 6.18 -11.33
CA ASN A 73 0.05 5.34 -10.17
C ASN A 73 0.37 6.07 -8.87
N HIS A 74 1.55 6.64 -8.73
CA HIS A 74 1.94 7.42 -7.55
C HIS A 74 0.94 8.56 -7.29
N ARG A 75 0.60 9.38 -8.29
CA ARG A 75 -0.34 10.48 -8.11
C ARG A 75 -1.75 10.05 -7.69
N ILE A 76 -2.27 8.97 -8.28
CA ILE A 76 -3.59 8.44 -7.93
C ILE A 76 -3.53 7.76 -6.57
N GLY A 77 -2.44 7.02 -6.31
CA GLY A 77 -2.17 6.33 -5.06
C GLY A 77 -2.17 7.29 -3.88
N SER A 78 -1.35 8.33 -3.89
CA SER A 78 -1.29 9.34 -2.81
C SER A 78 -2.66 9.97 -2.53
N GLN A 79 -3.43 10.31 -3.58
CA GLN A 79 -4.79 10.84 -3.39
C GLN A 79 -5.75 9.83 -2.75
N THR A 80 -5.62 8.55 -3.07
CA THR A 80 -6.43 7.48 -2.50
C THR A 80 -6.05 7.26 -1.04
N ILE A 81 -4.76 7.21 -0.75
CA ILE A 81 -4.20 7.04 0.59
C ILE A 81 -4.66 8.15 1.52
N ASP A 82 -4.59 9.42 1.10
CA ASP A 82 -5.08 10.55 1.90
C ASP A 82 -6.55 10.37 2.33
N ILE A 83 -7.42 9.98 1.36
CA ILE A 83 -8.85 9.78 1.63
C ILE A 83 -9.10 8.62 2.59
N ILE A 84 -8.34 7.54 2.46
CA ILE A 84 -8.49 6.36 3.31
C ILE A 84 -7.92 6.60 4.70
N SER A 85 -6.77 7.27 4.81
CA SER A 85 -6.20 7.67 6.10
C SER A 85 -7.16 8.51 6.92
N ASP A 86 -7.82 9.49 6.31
CA ASP A 86 -8.86 10.28 6.99
C ASP A 86 -10.01 9.40 7.51
N LYS A 87 -10.42 8.38 6.74
CA LYS A 87 -11.48 7.46 7.16
C LYS A 87 -11.03 6.54 8.29
N VAL A 88 -9.82 6.00 8.22
CA VAL A 88 -9.24 5.12 9.25
C VAL A 88 -9.13 5.88 10.57
N ARG A 89 -8.60 7.11 10.57
CA ARG A 89 -8.49 7.97 11.75
C ARG A 89 -9.86 8.28 12.38
N ASN A 90 -10.84 8.64 11.55
CA ASN A 90 -12.18 8.95 12.04
C ASN A 90 -12.89 7.71 12.62
N SER A 91 -12.53 6.50 12.18
CA SER A 91 -13.08 5.26 12.73
C SER A 91 -12.45 4.87 14.06
N SER A 92 -11.26 5.36 14.39
CA SER A 92 -10.52 5.05 15.62
C SER A 92 -10.79 6.01 16.79
N ALA A 93 -11.40 7.15 16.53
CA ALA A 93 -11.50 8.25 17.51
C ALA A 93 -12.40 7.96 18.73
N ASP A 94 -13.30 6.95 18.66
CA ASP A 94 -14.32 6.69 19.70
C ASP A 94 -14.29 5.25 20.28
N THR A 95 -13.19 4.47 20.09
CA THR A 95 -13.30 3.02 20.24
C THR A 95 -12.22 2.40 21.11
N ASP A 96 -12.52 1.17 21.58
CA ASP A 96 -11.73 0.25 22.36
C ASP A 96 -10.28 0.11 21.86
N ASP A 97 -9.33 -0.18 22.76
CA ASP A 97 -7.87 -0.28 22.52
C ASP A 97 -7.50 -1.16 21.31
N THR A 98 -8.28 -2.21 21.03
CA THR A 98 -8.03 -3.13 19.90
C THR A 98 -8.34 -2.52 18.55
N ILE A 99 -9.43 -1.75 18.45
CA ILE A 99 -9.80 -1.02 17.23
C ILE A 99 -8.76 0.06 16.94
N GLY A 100 -8.34 0.80 17.96
CA GLY A 100 -7.29 1.80 17.87
C GLY A 100 -5.97 1.21 17.37
N LYS A 101 -5.57 0.04 17.87
CA LYS A 101 -4.36 -0.66 17.40
C LYS A 101 -4.47 -1.11 15.93
N THR A 102 -5.60 -1.67 15.54
CA THR A 102 -5.83 -2.09 14.15
C THR A 102 -5.80 -0.88 13.21
N ALA A 103 -6.44 0.21 13.58
CA ALA A 103 -6.41 1.46 12.81
C ALA A 103 -4.99 2.02 12.67
N LEU A 104 -4.19 1.98 13.73
CA LEU A 104 -2.78 2.40 13.69
C LEU A 104 -1.96 1.56 12.70
N TYR A 105 -2.12 0.24 12.69
CA TYR A 105 -1.43 -0.60 11.71
C TYR A 105 -1.94 -0.37 10.29
N CYS A 106 -3.22 -0.06 10.11
CA CYS A 106 -3.75 0.36 8.81
C CYS A 106 -3.13 1.68 8.34
N GLU A 107 -2.90 2.65 9.22
CA GLU A 107 -2.17 3.88 8.89
C GLU A 107 -0.73 3.60 8.46
N TYR A 108 -0.01 2.73 9.17
CA TYR A 108 1.34 2.33 8.78
C TYR A 108 1.38 1.59 7.42
N MET A 109 0.37 0.78 7.11
CA MET A 109 0.23 0.15 5.79
C MET A 109 0.03 1.20 4.68
N LEU A 110 -0.81 2.20 4.92
CA LEU A 110 -1.08 3.28 3.97
C LEU A 110 0.19 4.12 3.74
N GLU A 111 0.90 4.49 4.80
CA GLU A 111 2.17 5.22 4.69
C GLU A 111 3.23 4.42 3.93
N ALA A 112 3.40 3.14 4.27
CA ALA A 112 4.34 2.27 3.56
C ALA A 112 3.97 2.14 2.07
N THR A 113 2.68 2.06 1.73
CA THR A 113 2.20 1.98 0.34
C THR A 113 2.52 3.26 -0.43
N ASP A 114 2.32 4.44 0.16
CA ASP A 114 2.70 5.71 -0.47
C ASP A 114 4.20 5.76 -0.75
N LYS A 115 5.01 5.33 0.22
CA LYS A 115 6.47 5.27 0.09
C LYS A 115 6.94 4.23 -0.94
N ILE A 116 6.28 3.09 -1.05
CA ILE A 116 6.54 2.10 -2.12
C ILE A 116 6.29 2.75 -3.49
N ALA A 117 5.14 3.39 -3.68
CA ALA A 117 4.81 4.04 -4.93
C ALA A 117 5.75 5.21 -5.28
N GLU A 118 6.13 6.04 -4.29
CA GLU A 118 7.08 7.13 -4.44
C GLU A 118 8.47 6.61 -4.82
N THR A 119 8.98 5.62 -4.07
CA THR A 119 10.32 5.06 -4.30
C THR A 119 10.41 4.35 -5.64
N THR A 120 9.36 3.60 -6.01
CA THR A 120 9.27 2.97 -7.34
C THR A 120 9.28 4.01 -8.45
N ARG A 121 8.54 5.12 -8.28
CA ARG A 121 8.58 6.23 -9.22
C ARG A 121 9.99 6.81 -9.36
N HIS A 122 10.70 7.02 -8.26
CA HIS A 122 12.09 7.49 -8.30
C HIS A 122 13.00 6.52 -9.05
N LEU A 123 12.92 5.23 -8.77
CA LEU A 123 13.71 4.20 -9.43
C LEU A 123 13.47 4.15 -10.95
N VAL A 124 12.21 4.25 -11.39
CA VAL A 124 11.85 4.15 -12.81
C VAL A 124 12.11 5.44 -13.57
N THR A 125 12.03 6.62 -12.92
CA THR A 125 12.19 7.93 -13.59
C THR A 125 13.59 8.51 -13.48
N SER A 126 14.48 7.94 -12.67
CA SER A 126 15.86 8.38 -12.56
C SER A 126 16.60 8.11 -13.88
N PRO A 127 17.42 9.05 -14.39
CA PRO A 127 18.26 8.83 -15.57
C PRO A 127 19.22 7.64 -15.39
N ASP A 128 19.67 7.41 -14.15
CA ASP A 128 20.60 6.34 -13.77
C ASP A 128 19.85 5.14 -13.17
N GLY A 129 18.53 5.10 -13.30
CA GLY A 129 17.60 4.14 -12.65
C GLY A 129 17.61 2.75 -13.28
N TYR A 130 18.78 2.22 -13.60
CA TYR A 130 18.91 0.83 -14.04
C TYR A 130 18.80 -0.12 -12.84
N ILE A 131 17.81 -1.01 -12.89
CA ILE A 131 17.68 -2.12 -11.94
C ILE A 131 18.12 -3.39 -12.66
N PRO A 132 19.12 -4.11 -12.13
CA PRO A 132 19.56 -5.39 -12.70
C PRO A 132 18.41 -6.39 -12.84
N ILE A 133 18.45 -7.22 -13.88
CA ILE A 133 17.39 -8.20 -14.16
C ILE A 133 17.19 -9.18 -12.99
N SER A 134 18.28 -9.57 -12.32
CA SER A 134 18.23 -10.43 -11.13
C SER A 134 17.36 -9.82 -10.04
N TYR A 135 17.47 -8.53 -9.81
CA TYR A 135 16.68 -7.82 -8.80
C TYR A 135 15.21 -7.65 -9.20
N LYS A 136 14.90 -7.55 -10.48
CA LYS A 136 13.52 -7.58 -10.96
C LYS A 136 12.84 -8.93 -10.66
N CYS A 137 13.53 -10.04 -10.89
CA CYS A 137 13.01 -11.38 -10.56
C CYS A 137 12.76 -11.54 -9.06
N GLU A 138 13.62 -10.97 -8.22
CA GLU A 138 13.42 -11.00 -6.76
C GLU A 138 12.21 -10.15 -6.31
N ILE A 139 12.04 -8.97 -6.90
CA ILE A 139 10.87 -8.14 -6.66
C ILE A 139 9.59 -8.86 -7.10
N GLU A 140 9.60 -9.57 -8.22
CA GLU A 140 8.46 -10.38 -8.68
C GLU A 140 8.15 -11.51 -7.69
N THR A 141 9.17 -12.11 -7.09
CA THR A 141 9.00 -13.15 -6.05
C THR A 141 8.35 -12.57 -4.80
N ILE A 142 8.83 -11.42 -4.31
CA ILE A 142 8.26 -10.69 -3.16
C ILE A 142 6.82 -10.26 -3.46
N HIS A 143 6.58 -9.72 -4.66
CA HIS A 143 5.25 -9.31 -5.11
C HIS A 143 4.28 -10.49 -5.11
N GLY A 144 4.69 -11.64 -5.66
CA GLY A 144 3.89 -12.86 -5.63
C GLY A 144 3.52 -13.29 -4.19
N GLY A 145 4.43 -13.14 -3.24
CA GLY A 145 4.18 -13.37 -1.81
C GLY A 145 3.14 -12.40 -1.24
N ILE A 146 3.25 -11.12 -1.54
CA ILE A 146 2.28 -10.10 -1.08
C ILE A 146 0.88 -10.38 -1.64
N VAL A 147 0.77 -10.75 -2.91
CA VAL A 147 -0.51 -11.13 -3.53
C VAL A 147 -1.15 -12.32 -2.81
N ARG A 148 -0.37 -13.39 -2.52
CA ARG A 148 -0.87 -14.55 -1.77
C ARG A 148 -1.29 -14.16 -0.35
N LEU A 149 -0.54 -13.28 0.31
CA LEU A 149 -0.89 -12.79 1.64
C LEU A 149 -2.23 -12.02 1.62
N PHE A 150 -2.49 -11.20 0.61
CA PHE A 150 -3.79 -10.55 0.43
C PHE A 150 -4.93 -11.54 0.20
N GLN A 151 -4.72 -12.58 -0.62
CA GLN A 151 -5.73 -13.61 -0.89
C GLN A 151 -6.08 -14.39 0.39
N LEU A 152 -5.09 -14.75 1.20
CA LEU A 152 -5.29 -15.38 2.49
C LEU A 152 -6.08 -14.48 3.44
N ALA A 153 -5.71 -13.20 3.53
CA ALA A 153 -6.40 -12.25 4.39
C ALA A 153 -7.85 -11.99 3.94
N ASP A 154 -8.12 -11.91 2.63
CA ASP A 154 -9.50 -11.78 2.12
C ASP A 154 -10.34 -13.00 2.50
N SER A 155 -9.76 -14.19 2.48
CA SER A 155 -10.39 -15.42 2.96
C SER A 155 -10.72 -15.36 4.46
N ILE A 156 -9.82 -14.82 5.29
CA ILE A 156 -10.03 -14.63 6.74
C ILE A 156 -11.15 -13.62 7.00
N LEU A 157 -11.15 -12.52 6.25
CA LEU A 157 -12.07 -11.41 6.46
C LEU A 157 -13.48 -11.70 5.94
N SER A 158 -13.61 -12.56 4.92
CA SER A 158 -14.87 -12.87 4.25
C SER A 158 -15.62 -14.08 4.80
N SER A 159 -14.94 -14.97 5.54
CA SER A 159 -15.53 -16.23 6.01
C SER A 159 -15.60 -16.35 7.54
N ASP A 160 -16.62 -17.08 8.04
CA ASP A 160 -16.68 -17.61 9.41
C ASP A 160 -15.84 -18.91 9.56
N VAL A 161 -14.95 -19.19 8.60
CA VAL A 161 -14.16 -20.43 8.55
C VAL A 161 -13.01 -20.37 9.56
N ASP A 162 -12.59 -21.54 10.00
CA ASP A 162 -11.54 -21.84 10.99
C ASP A 162 -10.29 -20.94 10.81
N THR A 163 -10.31 -19.80 11.49
CA THR A 163 -9.32 -18.72 11.38
C THR A 163 -7.91 -19.17 11.78
N VAL A 164 -7.79 -20.22 12.60
CA VAL A 164 -6.51 -20.69 13.15
C VAL A 164 -5.59 -21.26 12.07
N LYS A 165 -6.12 -22.04 11.12
CA LYS A 165 -5.33 -22.65 10.05
C LYS A 165 -4.86 -21.59 9.04
N ILE A 166 -5.75 -20.70 8.66
CA ILE A 166 -5.46 -19.66 7.67
C ILE A 166 -4.42 -18.66 8.21
N ASN A 167 -4.43 -18.37 9.50
CA ASN A 167 -3.42 -17.51 10.13
C ASN A 167 -2.03 -18.17 10.21
N GLY A 168 -1.98 -19.50 10.36
CA GLY A 168 -0.73 -20.25 10.21
C GLY A 168 -0.14 -20.05 8.80
N ASP A 169 -0.97 -20.19 7.77
CA ASP A 169 -0.55 -20.00 6.37
C ASP A 169 -0.14 -18.55 6.07
N ALA A 170 -0.85 -17.56 6.61
CA ALA A 170 -0.48 -16.15 6.50
C ALA A 170 0.84 -15.82 7.22
N GLY A 171 1.11 -16.49 8.35
CA GLY A 171 2.40 -16.41 9.06
C GLY A 171 3.55 -16.96 8.22
N LEU A 172 3.36 -18.11 7.59
CA LEU A 172 4.36 -18.72 6.71
C LEU A 172 4.65 -17.84 5.47
N GLU A 173 3.62 -17.24 4.88
CA GLU A 173 3.81 -16.36 3.74
C GLU A 173 4.55 -15.08 4.13
N LYS A 174 4.24 -14.50 5.30
CA LYS A 174 5.00 -13.38 5.87
C LYS A 174 6.46 -13.75 6.03
N ASP A 175 6.76 -14.87 6.69
CA ASP A 175 8.13 -15.32 6.95
C ASP A 175 8.90 -15.55 5.65
N PHE A 176 8.23 -16.09 4.61
CA PHE A 176 8.80 -16.22 3.28
C PHE A 176 9.18 -14.87 2.66
N ILE A 177 8.28 -13.87 2.71
CA ILE A 177 8.55 -12.54 2.18
C ILE A 177 9.70 -11.88 2.93
N GLU A 178 9.69 -11.91 4.27
CA GLU A 178 10.74 -11.33 5.11
C GLU A 178 12.10 -11.99 4.86
N HIS A 179 12.12 -13.32 4.70
CA HIS A 179 13.33 -14.06 4.37
C HIS A 179 13.88 -13.67 2.99
N SER A 180 13.01 -13.57 1.99
CA SER A 180 13.38 -13.13 0.64
C SER A 180 13.98 -11.72 0.65
N ILE A 181 13.35 -10.78 1.36
CA ILE A 181 13.87 -9.42 1.52
C ILE A 181 15.23 -9.43 2.23
N ALA A 182 15.39 -10.22 3.29
CA ALA A 182 16.62 -10.28 4.07
C ALA A 182 17.80 -10.87 3.28
N ILE A 183 17.55 -11.93 2.49
CA ILE A 183 18.58 -12.52 1.63
C ILE A 183 18.99 -11.50 0.58
N HIS A 184 18.02 -10.87 -0.06
CA HIS A 184 18.27 -9.96 -1.16
C HIS A 184 19.03 -8.72 -0.71
N SER A 185 18.63 -8.09 0.42
CA SER A 185 19.33 -6.94 0.97
C SER A 185 20.78 -7.24 1.39
N LYS A 186 21.07 -8.49 1.81
CA LYS A 186 22.45 -8.93 2.13
C LYS A 186 23.29 -9.26 0.91
N GLY A 187 22.66 -9.72 -0.17
CA GLY A 187 23.32 -10.07 -1.44
C GLY A 187 23.67 -8.87 -2.31
N MET A 188 23.14 -7.69 -1.99
CA MET A 188 23.43 -6.48 -2.75
C MET A 188 24.89 -6.07 -2.56
N THR A 189 25.63 -5.98 -3.68
CA THR A 189 26.99 -5.44 -3.70
C THR A 189 27.01 -4.10 -4.43
N HIS A 190 28.01 -3.26 -4.13
CA HIS A 190 28.21 -2.00 -4.84
C HIS A 190 28.49 -2.19 -6.34
N GLU A 191 28.94 -3.38 -6.75
CA GLU A 191 29.22 -3.72 -8.13
C GLU A 191 27.95 -3.96 -8.98
N ASP A 192 26.81 -4.25 -8.32
CA ASP A 192 25.53 -4.51 -8.98
C ASP A 192 24.82 -3.23 -9.45
N PHE A 193 25.20 -2.09 -8.88
CA PHE A 193 24.65 -0.79 -9.22
C PHE A 193 25.79 0.15 -9.62
N ASP A 194 25.71 0.74 -10.78
CA ASP A 194 26.55 1.89 -11.11
C ASP A 194 26.34 2.95 -10.01
N GLU A 195 27.44 3.40 -9.41
CA GLU A 195 27.57 4.17 -8.18
C GLU A 195 26.41 5.16 -7.91
N GLY A 196 25.67 5.00 -6.80
CA GLY A 196 24.88 6.07 -6.20
C GLY A 196 23.40 5.79 -5.88
N VAL A 197 22.51 6.67 -6.32
CA VAL A 197 21.10 6.81 -5.94
C VAL A 197 20.23 5.54 -6.14
N PRO A 198 20.41 4.71 -7.20
CA PRO A 198 19.56 3.53 -7.39
C PRO A 198 19.65 2.48 -6.30
N ALA A 199 20.86 2.20 -5.79
CA ALA A 199 21.07 1.21 -4.73
C ALA A 199 20.34 1.62 -3.43
N TYR A 200 20.48 2.87 -3.03
CA TYR A 200 19.81 3.39 -1.86
C TYR A 200 18.28 3.36 -2.02
N SER A 201 17.76 3.84 -3.15
CA SER A 201 16.32 3.83 -3.43
C SER A 201 15.77 2.41 -3.47
N TYR A 202 16.54 1.45 -3.98
CA TYR A 202 16.14 0.05 -3.99
C TYR A 202 16.09 -0.55 -2.58
N LEU A 203 17.08 -0.27 -1.72
CA LEU A 203 17.05 -0.67 -0.31
C LEU A 203 15.86 -0.06 0.43
N MET A 204 15.54 1.20 0.15
CA MET A 204 14.36 1.85 0.71
C MET A 204 13.06 1.18 0.24
N LEU A 205 12.98 0.74 -1.02
CA LEU A 205 11.84 -0.03 -1.51
C LEU A 205 11.67 -1.33 -0.71
N LEU A 206 12.74 -2.11 -0.52
CA LEU A 206 12.72 -3.34 0.28
C LEU A 206 12.31 -3.07 1.72
N TYR A 207 12.80 -1.99 2.32
CA TYR A 207 12.43 -1.58 3.67
C TYR A 207 10.92 -1.26 3.79
N TYR A 208 10.35 -0.53 2.82
CA TYR A 208 8.92 -0.20 2.84
C TYR A 208 8.03 -1.42 2.56
N LEU A 209 8.46 -2.33 1.70
CA LEU A 209 7.78 -3.62 1.49
C LEU A 209 7.76 -4.45 2.79
N HIS A 210 8.88 -4.53 3.49
CA HIS A 210 8.97 -5.19 4.81
C HIS A 210 8.05 -4.50 5.84
N SER A 211 8.09 -3.17 5.93
CA SER A 211 7.25 -2.40 6.85
C SER A 211 5.76 -2.63 6.58
N PHE A 212 5.36 -2.66 5.31
CA PHE A 212 4.00 -2.97 4.90
C PHE A 212 3.56 -4.36 5.37
N VAL A 213 4.33 -5.41 5.07
CA VAL A 213 4.02 -6.81 5.42
C VAL A 213 3.95 -6.99 6.93
N ASN A 214 4.85 -6.36 7.68
CA ASN A 214 4.84 -6.42 9.14
C ASN A 214 3.59 -5.76 9.73
N SER A 215 3.26 -4.55 9.30
CA SER A 215 2.07 -3.82 9.75
C SER A 215 0.79 -4.58 9.42
N PHE A 216 0.72 -5.15 8.22
CA PHE A 216 -0.39 -5.99 7.79
C PHE A 216 -0.58 -7.24 8.68
N SER A 217 0.50 -7.96 8.96
CA SER A 217 0.47 -9.12 9.85
C SER A 217 0.03 -8.76 11.27
N GLN A 218 0.45 -7.60 11.80
CA GLN A 218 0.01 -7.14 13.11
C GLN A 218 -1.47 -6.77 13.14
N ALA A 219 -1.99 -6.13 12.08
CA ALA A 219 -3.41 -5.83 11.94
C ALA A 219 -4.26 -7.12 11.93
N LEU A 220 -3.83 -8.15 11.19
CA LEU A 220 -4.49 -9.46 11.17
C LEU A 220 -4.51 -10.13 12.56
N LYS A 221 -3.38 -10.13 13.26
CA LYS A 221 -3.28 -10.70 14.62
C LYS A 221 -4.21 -10.01 15.61
N ASN A 222 -4.37 -8.69 15.51
CA ASN A 222 -5.29 -7.95 16.38
C ASN A 222 -6.75 -8.36 16.15
N ILE A 223 -7.17 -8.52 14.89
CA ILE A 223 -8.52 -8.99 14.56
C ILE A 223 -8.77 -10.40 15.11
N GLU A 224 -7.75 -11.26 15.05
CA GLU A 224 -7.83 -12.64 15.57
C GLU A 224 -8.04 -12.68 17.08
N THR A 225 -7.28 -11.84 17.82
CA THR A 225 -7.38 -11.79 19.28
C THR A 225 -8.73 -11.25 19.75
N SER A 226 -9.34 -10.32 18.99
CA SER A 226 -10.67 -9.78 19.29
C SER A 226 -11.79 -10.80 19.10
N ASN A 227 -11.59 -11.82 18.25
CA ASN A 227 -12.61 -12.83 17.95
C ASN A 227 -12.54 -14.07 18.88
N LYS A 228 -11.57 -14.15 19.80
CA LYS A 228 -11.54 -15.24 20.79
C LYS A 228 -12.62 -15.01 21.85
N PRO A 229 -13.59 -15.93 22.03
CA PRO A 229 -14.54 -15.80 23.15
C PRO A 229 -13.74 -15.75 24.45
N MET A 230 -14.05 -14.79 25.33
CA MET A 230 -13.57 -14.80 26.70
C MET A 230 -14.07 -16.12 27.33
N THR A 231 -13.20 -17.12 27.39
CA THR A 231 -13.42 -18.30 28.21
C THR A 231 -13.27 -17.84 29.66
N ALA A 232 -14.44 -17.63 30.30
CA ALA A 232 -14.55 -17.39 31.73
C ALA A 232 -14.20 -18.66 32.53
#